data_db859f244323857b05db647da6995ad1
#
_entry.id   db859f244323857b05db647da6995ad1
#
_cell.length_a   1.000
_cell.length_b   1.000
_cell.length_c   1.000
_cell.angle_alpha   90.00
_cell.angle_beta   90.00
_cell.angle_gamma   90.00
#
_symmetry.space_group_name_H-M   'P 1'
#
loop_
_entity.id
_entity.type
_entity.pdbx_description
1 polymer ?
#
loop_
_entity_poly.entity_id
_entity_poly.type
_entity_poly.pdbx_seq_one_letter_code
_entity_poly.pdbx_strand_id
1 'polypeptide(L)'
;MTVHFIGAGPGDPELITVRGLRLIESCPVCLYAGSLVPEAVVAAAPADARVIDTASLTLDDIIDEIVAAHDKGQDVARVHSGDPSLYGAIAEQIRRLKALGIDYRIVPG
;
A
#
# COMPACT_ATOMS: atom_id res chain seq x y z
N MET A 1 -4.44 7.27 -11.81
CA MET A 1 -3.58 6.52 -10.90
C MET A 1 -4.33 5.37 -10.26
N THR A 2 -3.62 4.42 -9.71
CA THR A 2 -4.19 3.24 -9.06
C THR A 2 -3.56 3.03 -7.68
N VAL A 3 -4.38 2.66 -6.69
CA VAL A 3 -3.90 2.21 -5.37
C VAL A 3 -3.82 0.69 -5.40
N HIS A 4 -2.62 0.16 -5.18
CA HIS A 4 -2.38 -1.28 -5.15
C HIS A 4 -2.29 -1.75 -3.69
N PHE A 5 -3.29 -2.49 -3.23
CA PHE A 5 -3.27 -3.13 -1.91
C PHE A 5 -2.46 -4.41 -2.01
N ILE A 6 -1.29 -4.42 -1.40
CA ILE A 6 -0.29 -5.48 -1.55
C ILE A 6 -0.09 -6.22 -0.24
N GLY A 7 -0.24 -7.54 -0.25
CA GLY A 7 0.11 -8.38 0.87
C GLY A 7 1.60 -8.66 0.90
N ALA A 8 2.24 -8.40 2.04
CA ALA A 8 3.68 -8.66 2.21
C ALA A 8 3.97 -10.10 2.65
N GLY A 9 2.93 -10.92 2.83
CA GLY A 9 3.07 -12.28 3.32
C GLY A 9 3.26 -12.35 4.83
N PRO A 10 3.63 -13.53 5.35
CA PRO A 10 3.60 -13.82 6.80
C PRO A 10 4.81 -13.29 7.57
N GLY A 11 5.58 -12.35 7.05
CA GLY A 11 6.70 -11.73 7.75
C GLY A 11 8.08 -12.04 7.18
N ASP A 12 8.21 -13.06 6.34
CA ASP A 12 9.45 -13.34 5.62
C ASP A 12 9.46 -12.53 4.32
N PRO A 13 10.45 -11.64 4.10
CA PRO A 13 10.50 -10.83 2.88
C PRO A 13 10.61 -11.64 1.59
N GLU A 14 11.06 -12.89 1.66
CA GLU A 14 11.12 -13.78 0.49
C GLU A 14 9.75 -14.36 0.12
N LEU A 15 8.76 -14.26 0.98
CA LEU A 15 7.43 -14.81 0.75
C LEU A 15 6.45 -13.81 0.10
N ILE A 16 6.89 -12.58 -0.17
CA ILE A 16 6.09 -11.64 -0.96
C ILE A 16 6.00 -12.13 -2.41
N THR A 17 4.85 -11.91 -3.06
CA THR A 17 4.72 -12.28 -4.46
C THR A 17 5.63 -11.40 -5.33
N VAL A 18 6.06 -11.95 -6.47
CA VAL A 18 6.85 -11.20 -7.45
C VAL A 18 6.09 -9.96 -7.94
N ARG A 19 4.78 -10.09 -8.17
CA ARG A 19 3.94 -8.98 -8.60
C ARG A 19 3.88 -7.87 -7.55
N GLY A 20 3.69 -8.23 -6.29
CA GLY A 20 3.68 -7.25 -5.19
C GLY A 20 5.00 -6.51 -5.08
N LEU A 21 6.11 -7.23 -5.15
CA LEU A 21 7.44 -6.64 -5.09
C LEU A 21 7.69 -5.66 -6.25
N ARG A 22 7.34 -6.05 -7.47
CA ARG A 22 7.49 -5.19 -8.66
C ARG A 22 6.67 -3.90 -8.53
N LEU A 23 5.47 -3.97 -7.95
CA LEU A 23 4.65 -2.78 -7.71
C LEU A 23 5.31 -1.86 -6.70
N ILE A 24 5.85 -2.39 -5.60
CA ILE A 24 6.57 -1.59 -4.62
C ILE A 24 7.77 -0.91 -5.26
N GLU A 25 8.51 -1.61 -6.10
CA GLU A 25 9.68 -1.08 -6.81
C GLU A 25 9.34 0.04 -7.80
N SER A 26 8.10 0.09 -8.28
CA SER A 26 7.69 1.03 -9.34
C SER A 26 6.81 2.17 -8.85
N CYS A 27 6.14 2.05 -7.70
CA CYS A 27 5.24 3.09 -7.21
C CYS A 27 6.00 4.23 -6.53
N PRO A 28 5.71 5.49 -6.90
CA PRO A 28 6.37 6.65 -6.29
C PRO A 28 5.90 6.94 -4.86
N VAL A 29 4.80 6.32 -4.41
CA VAL A 29 4.30 6.44 -3.05
C VAL A 29 4.11 5.05 -2.46
N CYS A 30 4.65 4.82 -1.26
CA CYS A 30 4.52 3.57 -0.54
C CYS A 30 4.02 3.84 0.88
N LEU A 31 2.81 3.35 1.18
CA LEU A 31 2.21 3.45 2.51
C LEU A 31 2.17 2.04 3.11
N TYR A 32 2.90 1.80 4.18
CA TYR A 32 2.98 0.47 4.78
C TYR A 32 2.40 0.43 6.19
N ALA A 33 1.82 -0.70 6.55
CA ALA A 33 1.03 -0.87 7.76
C ALA A 33 1.89 -1.34 8.94
N GLY A 34 2.76 -0.46 9.44
CA GLY A 34 3.45 -0.67 10.70
C GLY A 34 4.57 -1.70 10.69
N SER A 35 4.98 -2.10 11.90
CA SER A 35 6.16 -2.93 12.13
C SER A 35 6.02 -4.40 11.69
N LEU A 36 4.81 -4.84 11.35
CA LEU A 36 4.58 -6.20 10.85
C LEU A 36 4.97 -6.38 9.38
N VAL A 37 5.22 -5.27 8.67
CA VAL A 37 5.75 -5.32 7.31
C VAL A 37 7.27 -5.29 7.38
N PRO A 38 7.98 -6.30 6.82
CA PRO A 38 9.44 -6.35 6.89
C PRO A 38 10.09 -5.13 6.24
N GLU A 39 11.12 -4.57 6.88
CA GLU A 39 11.89 -3.45 6.33
C GLU A 39 12.45 -3.74 4.94
N ALA A 40 12.90 -4.98 4.71
CA ALA A 40 13.44 -5.39 3.41
C ALA A 40 12.42 -5.25 2.28
N VAL A 41 11.13 -5.43 2.58
CA VAL A 41 10.05 -5.23 1.60
C VAL A 41 9.88 -3.74 1.27
N VAL A 42 9.84 -2.90 2.30
CA VAL A 42 9.68 -1.44 2.14
C VAL A 42 10.90 -0.81 1.48
N ALA A 43 12.09 -1.35 1.77
CA ALA A 43 13.35 -0.87 1.18
C ALA A 43 13.40 -1.08 -0.35
N ALA A 44 12.52 -1.91 -0.91
CA ALA A 44 12.42 -2.08 -2.36
C ALA A 44 11.79 -0.88 -3.07
N ALA A 45 11.17 0.05 -2.34
CA ALA A 45 10.62 1.27 -2.94
C ALA A 45 11.72 2.11 -3.59
N PRO A 46 11.37 2.88 -4.66
CA PRO A 46 12.35 3.77 -5.30
C PRO A 46 13.02 4.72 -4.29
N ALA A 47 14.28 5.09 -4.54
CA ALA A 47 15.04 5.94 -3.63
C ALA A 47 14.39 7.31 -3.39
N ASP A 48 13.66 7.82 -4.38
CA ASP A 48 12.94 9.09 -4.31
C ASP A 48 11.46 8.93 -3.95
N ALA A 49 11.01 7.72 -3.64
CA ALA A 49 9.64 7.47 -3.27
C ALA A 49 9.28 8.09 -1.92
N ARG A 50 8.02 8.51 -1.80
CA ARG A 50 7.44 8.91 -0.53
C ARG A 50 7.02 7.66 0.22
N VAL A 51 7.77 7.28 1.24
CA VAL A 51 7.54 6.07 2.05
C VAL A 51 7.05 6.48 3.43
N ILE A 52 5.85 6.04 3.81
CA ILE A 52 5.20 6.44 5.05
C ILE A 52 4.71 5.21 5.82
N ASP A 53 5.07 5.14 7.10
CA ASP A 53 4.48 4.20 8.05
C ASP A 53 3.11 4.73 8.49
N THR A 54 2.06 3.93 8.29
CA THR A 54 0.68 4.34 8.62
C THR A 54 0.24 3.93 10.03
N ALA A 55 1.12 3.35 10.84
CA ALA A 55 0.76 2.85 12.18
C ALA A 55 0.21 3.94 13.10
N SER A 56 0.67 5.18 12.96
CA SER A 56 0.21 6.32 13.76
C SER A 56 -0.83 7.19 13.05
N LEU A 57 -1.24 6.83 11.84
CA LEU A 57 -2.18 7.61 11.04
C LEU A 57 -3.61 7.13 11.23
N THR A 58 -4.55 8.08 11.19
CA THR A 58 -5.98 7.78 11.11
C THR A 58 -6.36 7.35 9.69
N LEU A 59 -7.56 6.80 9.53
CA LEU A 59 -8.09 6.50 8.20
C LEU A 59 -8.13 7.76 7.32
N ASP A 60 -8.56 8.89 7.87
CA ASP A 60 -8.60 10.16 7.14
C ASP A 60 -7.22 10.59 6.67
N ASP A 61 -6.20 10.44 7.52
CA ASP A 61 -4.81 10.76 7.16
C ASP A 61 -4.31 9.88 6.00
N ILE A 62 -4.64 8.60 6.03
CA ILE A 62 -4.27 7.65 4.96
C ILE A 62 -4.95 8.06 3.65
N ILE A 63 -6.23 8.37 3.69
CA ILE A 63 -6.98 8.80 2.51
C ILE A 63 -6.43 10.12 1.98
N ASP A 64 -6.05 11.06 2.85
CA ASP A 64 -5.45 12.34 2.44
C ASP A 64 -4.14 12.11 1.68
N GLU A 65 -3.30 11.17 2.12
CA GLU A 65 -2.07 10.81 1.41
C GLU A 65 -2.37 10.22 0.02
N ILE A 66 -3.39 9.38 -0.08
CA ILE A 66 -3.82 8.79 -1.35
C ILE A 66 -4.36 9.85 -2.29
N VAL A 67 -5.18 10.78 -1.79
CA VAL A 67 -5.73 11.90 -2.59
C VAL A 67 -4.60 12.79 -3.11
N ALA A 68 -3.61 13.10 -2.28
CA ALA A 68 -2.45 13.89 -2.71
C ALA A 68 -1.68 13.19 -3.84
N ALA A 69 -1.51 11.87 -3.75
CA ALA A 69 -0.89 11.09 -4.82
C ALA A 69 -1.75 11.08 -6.09
N HIS A 70 -3.06 10.92 -5.94
CA HIS A 70 -4.02 10.94 -7.04
C HIS A 70 -3.96 12.25 -7.80
N ASP A 71 -3.89 13.38 -7.09
CA ASP A 71 -3.82 14.71 -7.68
C ASP A 71 -2.54 14.91 -8.52
N LYS A 72 -1.48 14.17 -8.18
CA LYS A 72 -0.20 14.18 -8.92
C LYS A 72 -0.12 13.09 -9.99
N GLY A 73 -1.16 12.27 -10.14
CA GLY A 73 -1.14 11.13 -11.06
C GLY A 73 -0.20 10.01 -10.66
N GLN A 74 0.14 9.88 -9.37
CA GLN A 74 1.10 8.90 -8.85
C GLN A 74 0.39 7.69 -8.29
N ASP A 75 0.82 6.49 -8.72
CA ASP A 75 0.35 5.24 -8.16
C ASP A 75 0.85 5.04 -6.72
N VAL A 76 0.05 4.36 -5.92
CA VAL A 76 0.34 4.10 -4.51
C VAL A 76 0.45 2.59 -4.28
N ALA A 77 1.55 2.17 -3.66
CA ALA A 77 1.69 0.84 -3.09
C ALA A 77 1.24 0.90 -1.62
N ARG A 78 0.09 0.31 -1.32
CA ARG A 78 -0.44 0.20 0.05
C ARG A 78 -0.13 -1.18 0.58
N VAL A 79 0.92 -1.29 1.41
CA VAL A 79 1.49 -2.57 1.82
C VAL A 79 0.96 -2.98 3.19
N HIS A 80 0.43 -4.20 3.27
CA HIS A 80 -0.07 -4.80 4.51
C HIS A 80 0.70 -6.08 4.84
N SER A 81 0.74 -6.45 6.12
CA SER A 81 1.19 -7.79 6.51
C SER A 81 0.14 -8.82 6.09
N GLY A 82 0.56 -10.03 5.79
CA GLY A 82 -0.34 -11.10 5.35
C GLY A 82 -0.95 -10.84 3.98
N ASP A 83 -2.20 -11.27 3.80
CA ASP A 83 -2.97 -11.10 2.58
C ASP A 83 -4.09 -10.07 2.83
N PRO A 84 -4.09 -8.92 2.15
CA PRO A 84 -5.08 -7.87 2.39
C PRO A 84 -6.51 -8.31 2.06
N SER A 85 -6.69 -9.30 1.17
CA SER A 85 -8.02 -9.79 0.82
C SER A 85 -8.71 -10.55 1.96
N LEU A 86 -7.95 -11.00 2.97
CA LEU A 86 -8.46 -11.73 4.12
C LEU A 86 -8.89 -10.83 5.28
N TYR A 87 -8.61 -9.53 5.21
CA TYR A 87 -8.85 -8.61 6.32
C TYR A 87 -9.91 -7.58 5.97
N GLY A 88 -10.88 -7.41 6.90
CA GLY A 88 -11.85 -6.33 6.80
C GLY A 88 -11.23 -4.92 6.94
N ALA A 89 -9.97 -4.84 7.38
CA ALA A 89 -9.29 -3.57 7.61
C ALA A 89 -9.18 -2.69 6.36
N ILE A 90 -9.10 -3.27 5.17
CA ILE A 90 -9.03 -2.50 3.93
C ILE A 90 -10.41 -2.10 3.39
N ALA A 91 -11.48 -2.69 3.90
CA ALA A 91 -12.84 -2.44 3.38
C ALA A 91 -13.24 -0.97 3.50
N GLU A 92 -12.91 -0.30 4.61
CA GLU A 92 -13.18 1.12 4.79
C GLU A 92 -12.37 1.99 3.83
N GLN A 93 -11.11 1.65 3.62
CA GLN A 93 -10.26 2.34 2.65
C GLN A 93 -10.85 2.21 1.25
N ILE A 94 -11.22 1.00 0.85
CA ILE A 94 -11.84 0.75 -0.45
C ILE A 94 -13.15 1.54 -0.62
N ARG A 95 -13.98 1.57 0.40
CA ARG A 95 -15.24 2.33 0.37
C ARG A 95 -14.97 3.81 0.11
N ARG A 96 -13.99 4.38 0.80
CA ARG A 96 -13.60 5.78 0.65
C ARG A 96 -13.04 6.06 -0.75
N LEU A 97 -12.22 5.15 -1.29
CA LEU A 97 -11.67 5.28 -2.64
C LEU A 97 -12.76 5.22 -3.70
N LYS A 98 -13.73 4.32 -3.56
CA LYS A 98 -14.87 4.25 -4.47
C LYS A 98 -15.67 5.55 -4.48
N ALA A 99 -15.93 6.13 -3.32
CA ALA A 99 -16.66 7.39 -3.21
C ALA A 99 -15.91 8.54 -3.88
N LEU A 100 -14.59 8.49 -3.92
CA LEU A 100 -13.73 9.51 -4.55
C LEU A 100 -13.43 9.23 -6.03
N GLY A 101 -13.88 8.10 -6.56
CA GLY A 101 -13.59 7.71 -7.94
C GLY A 101 -12.14 7.31 -8.17
N ILE A 102 -11.43 6.86 -7.13
CA ILE A 102 -10.04 6.43 -7.21
C ILE A 102 -9.98 4.93 -7.45
N ASP A 103 -9.25 4.53 -8.49
CA ASP A 103 -9.03 3.13 -8.85
C ASP A 103 -8.20 2.40 -7.81
N TYR A 104 -8.50 1.14 -7.60
CA TYR A 104 -7.71 0.27 -6.72
C TYR A 104 -7.62 -1.15 -7.26
N ARG A 105 -6.59 -1.86 -6.82
CA ARG A 105 -6.41 -3.29 -7.10
C ARG A 105 -5.94 -3.99 -5.85
N ILE A 106 -6.25 -5.28 -5.74
CA ILE A 106 -5.81 -6.12 -4.63
C ILE A 106 -4.82 -7.14 -5.17
N VAL A 107 -3.63 -7.18 -4.56
CA VAL A 107 -2.57 -8.14 -4.88
C VAL A 107 -2.43 -9.05 -3.67
N PRO A 108 -2.93 -10.28 -3.73
CA PRO A 108 -2.85 -11.23 -2.60
C PRO A 108 -1.41 -11.51 -2.19
N GLY A 109 -1.23 -11.70 -0.90
CA GLY A 109 0.06 -12.09 -0.32
C GLY A 109 0.27 -13.59 -0.28
#